data_dc2debd5428b5db7fc885317c9d71ce0
#
_entry.id   dc2debd5428b5db7fc885317c9d71ce0
#
_cell.length_a   1.000
_cell.length_b   1.000
_cell.length_c   1.000
_cell.angle_alpha   90.00
_cell.angle_beta   90.00
_cell.angle_gamma   90.00
#
_symmetry.space_group_name_H-M   'P 1'
#
loop_
_entity.id
_entity.type
_entity.pdbx_description
1 polymer ?
#
loop_
_entity_poly.entity_id
_entity_poly.type
_entity_poly.pdbx_seq_one_letter_code
_entity_poly.pdbx_strand_id
1 'polypeptide(L)'
;VLARRESLTEAERGPQAVLATLTRVISDLSAGSDAIRAIGIACAGQIHPETQAVVFAPNLRWENVPLRAEIAQALRAPVWVDNDVRAAAWGEFRFGAGARSSSLVAVFVGTGVGSGAVLEGALWRGAGNAAGEVGHTQIVADGLLCPCGQRGCMEQYASGSGLQRRFATGLERGVPTSLRAATGADPARLTARLVFEAAAVGDAYARELWGDLERSLTLSLANYVTLVNPEVLVLGGGVIETVPALFGA
;
A
#
# COMPACT_ATOMS: atom_id res chain seq x y z
N VAL A 1 0.60 -2.92 -23.21
CA VAL A 1 1.49 -3.94 -22.60
C VAL A 1 1.80 -4.99 -23.66
N LEU A 2 3.07 -5.20 -23.97
CA LEU A 2 3.53 -6.16 -24.98
C LEU A 2 3.65 -7.59 -24.41
N ALA A 3 4.15 -7.70 -23.17
CA ALA A 3 4.26 -8.97 -22.46
C ALA A 3 4.09 -8.73 -20.94
N ARG A 4 3.68 -9.78 -20.23
CA ARG A 4 3.54 -9.80 -18.76
C ARG A 4 4.04 -11.14 -18.24
N ARG A 5 4.77 -11.11 -17.12
CA ARG A 5 5.15 -12.29 -16.35
C ARG A 5 4.90 -12.07 -14.89
N GLU A 6 4.56 -13.13 -14.18
CA GLU A 6 4.42 -13.17 -12.73
C GLU A 6 5.36 -14.23 -12.16
N SER A 7 5.92 -13.95 -11.01
CA SER A 7 6.77 -14.86 -10.25
C SER A 7 6.57 -14.60 -8.76
N LEU A 8 6.68 -15.65 -7.94
CA LEU A 8 6.71 -15.47 -6.49
C LEU A 8 7.98 -14.72 -6.11
N THR A 9 7.85 -13.81 -5.15
CA THR A 9 8.98 -13.02 -4.64
C THR A 9 9.93 -13.85 -3.81
N GLU A 10 9.42 -14.85 -3.05
CA GLU A 10 10.19 -15.73 -2.16
C GLU A 10 11.14 -14.95 -1.24
N ALA A 11 10.60 -13.89 -0.58
CA ALA A 11 11.37 -12.95 0.24
C ALA A 11 12.18 -13.62 1.36
N GLU A 12 11.73 -14.77 1.82
CA GLU A 12 12.40 -15.61 2.83
C GLU A 12 13.77 -16.14 2.37
N ARG A 13 14.02 -16.20 1.07
CA ARG A 13 15.33 -16.62 0.49
C ARG A 13 16.36 -15.49 0.48
N GLY A 14 15.98 -14.32 0.95
CA GLY A 14 16.84 -13.15 1.08
C GLY A 14 16.97 -12.30 -0.20
N PRO A 15 17.59 -11.12 -0.08
CA PRO A 15 17.62 -10.12 -1.15
C PRO A 15 18.27 -10.62 -2.44
N GLN A 16 19.35 -11.37 -2.36
CA GLN A 16 20.09 -11.85 -3.54
C GLN A 16 19.26 -12.80 -4.40
N ALA A 17 18.45 -13.68 -3.78
CA ALA A 17 17.58 -14.59 -4.51
C ALA A 17 16.46 -13.81 -5.25
N VAL A 18 15.89 -12.81 -4.60
CA VAL A 18 14.87 -11.94 -5.21
C VAL A 18 15.46 -11.13 -6.37
N LEU A 19 16.64 -10.52 -6.19
CA LEU A 19 17.35 -9.77 -7.24
C LEU A 19 17.68 -10.66 -8.45
N ALA A 20 18.15 -11.88 -8.21
CA ALA A 20 18.40 -12.85 -9.27
C ALA A 20 17.11 -13.22 -10.04
N THR A 21 16.02 -13.46 -9.32
CA THR A 21 14.71 -13.74 -9.93
C THR A 21 14.22 -12.55 -10.76
N LEU A 22 14.31 -11.33 -10.22
CA LEU A 22 13.93 -10.10 -10.93
C LEU A 22 14.76 -9.90 -12.21
N THR A 23 16.08 -10.04 -12.12
CA THR A 23 16.99 -9.94 -13.26
C THR A 23 16.63 -10.94 -14.35
N ARG A 24 16.39 -12.20 -13.97
CA ARG A 24 16.00 -13.26 -14.92
C ARG A 24 14.66 -12.94 -15.58
N VAL A 25 13.65 -12.54 -14.82
CA VAL A 25 12.32 -12.20 -15.36
C VAL A 25 12.39 -11.03 -16.34
N ILE A 26 13.17 -9.99 -16.04
CA ILE A 26 13.37 -8.85 -16.95
C ILE A 26 14.09 -9.30 -18.21
N SER A 27 15.16 -10.10 -18.09
CA SER A 27 15.90 -10.64 -19.25
C SER A 27 15.00 -11.49 -20.15
N ASP A 28 14.19 -12.37 -19.56
CA ASP A 28 13.25 -13.21 -20.29
C ASP A 28 12.21 -12.39 -21.07
N LEU A 29 11.68 -11.32 -20.43
CA LEU A 29 10.71 -10.42 -21.05
C LEU A 29 11.29 -9.61 -22.21
N SER A 30 12.60 -9.33 -22.17
CA SER A 30 13.31 -8.56 -23.19
C SER A 30 13.97 -9.46 -24.28
N ALA A 31 13.91 -10.77 -24.14
CA ALA A 31 14.49 -11.69 -25.12
C ALA A 31 13.82 -11.50 -26.50
N GLY A 32 14.67 -11.25 -27.52
CA GLY A 32 14.20 -11.01 -28.90
C GLY A 32 13.79 -9.56 -29.20
N SER A 33 13.96 -8.63 -28.26
CA SER A 33 13.81 -7.19 -28.51
C SER A 33 15.17 -6.49 -28.63
N ASP A 34 15.18 -5.31 -29.26
CA ASP A 34 16.32 -4.39 -29.18
C ASP A 34 16.63 -4.07 -27.71
N ALA A 35 17.82 -3.54 -27.44
CA ALA A 35 18.30 -3.28 -26.07
C ALA A 35 17.24 -2.63 -25.15
N ILE A 36 17.20 -3.06 -23.89
CA ILE A 36 16.32 -2.44 -22.86
C ILE A 36 16.68 -0.95 -22.76
N ARG A 37 15.71 -0.08 -23.02
CA ARG A 37 15.91 1.37 -23.00
C ARG A 37 15.87 1.95 -21.59
N ALA A 38 15.03 1.40 -20.72
CA ALA A 38 14.83 1.85 -19.35
C ALA A 38 14.09 0.79 -18.53
N ILE A 39 14.35 0.75 -17.23
CA ILE A 39 13.68 -0.11 -16.26
C ILE A 39 13.12 0.77 -15.15
N GLY A 40 11.81 0.67 -14.91
CA GLY A 40 11.13 1.23 -13.74
C GLY A 40 10.79 0.12 -12.75
N ILE A 41 11.12 0.31 -11.48
CA ILE A 41 10.81 -0.64 -10.41
C ILE A 41 9.97 0.07 -9.35
N ALA A 42 8.77 -0.46 -9.11
CA ALA A 42 7.92 -0.09 -7.99
C ALA A 42 8.15 -1.10 -6.87
N CYS A 43 8.65 -0.66 -5.72
CA CYS A 43 9.01 -1.54 -4.61
C CYS A 43 8.35 -1.08 -3.32
N ALA A 44 7.70 -2.01 -2.61
CA ALA A 44 7.17 -1.73 -1.28
C ALA A 44 8.32 -1.39 -0.32
N GLY A 45 8.19 -0.30 0.43
CA GLY A 45 9.18 0.13 1.42
C GLY A 45 9.68 1.56 1.22
N GLN A 46 10.64 1.93 2.05
CA GLN A 46 11.29 3.24 2.01
C GLN A 46 12.45 3.23 1.03
N ILE A 47 12.45 4.18 0.12
CA ILE A 47 13.46 4.30 -0.94
C ILE A 47 14.35 5.51 -0.66
N HIS A 48 15.66 5.31 -0.67
CA HIS A 48 16.64 6.40 -0.50
C HIS A 48 16.52 7.41 -1.66
N PRO A 49 16.45 8.72 -1.39
CA PRO A 49 16.15 9.73 -2.42
C PRO A 49 17.18 9.78 -3.55
N GLU A 50 18.46 9.59 -3.27
CA GLU A 50 19.55 9.74 -4.25
C GLU A 50 19.97 8.39 -4.84
N THR A 51 20.30 7.43 -3.98
CA THR A 51 20.81 6.12 -4.43
C THR A 51 19.73 5.20 -4.97
N GLN A 52 18.48 5.44 -4.58
CA GLN A 52 17.33 4.57 -4.86
C GLN A 52 17.54 3.13 -4.37
N ALA A 53 18.30 2.99 -3.29
CA ALA A 53 18.36 1.78 -2.51
C ALA A 53 17.07 1.62 -1.68
N VAL A 54 16.67 0.40 -1.42
CA VAL A 54 15.60 0.10 -0.47
C VAL A 54 16.19 0.20 0.93
N VAL A 55 15.84 1.25 1.66
CA VAL A 55 16.32 1.49 3.03
C VAL A 55 15.72 0.50 3.99
N PHE A 56 14.40 0.33 3.91
CA PHE A 56 13.66 -0.58 4.77
C PHE A 56 12.38 -1.06 4.07
N ALA A 57 12.21 -2.38 3.98
CA ALA A 57 11.01 -3.03 3.44
C ALA A 57 10.67 -4.29 4.25
N PRO A 58 9.84 -4.16 5.30
CA PRO A 58 9.53 -5.27 6.21
C PRO A 58 8.88 -6.47 5.50
N ASN A 59 8.04 -6.22 4.51
CA ASN A 59 7.38 -7.28 3.72
C ASN A 59 8.38 -8.13 2.91
N LEU A 60 9.53 -7.54 2.55
CA LEU A 60 10.62 -8.20 1.84
C LEU A 60 11.73 -8.66 2.79
N ARG A 61 11.68 -8.27 4.07
CA ARG A 61 12.76 -8.45 5.05
C ARG A 61 14.07 -7.81 4.58
N TRP A 62 13.97 -6.63 3.93
CA TRP A 62 15.10 -5.93 3.38
C TRP A 62 15.50 -4.74 4.23
N GLU A 63 16.82 -4.57 4.38
CA GLU A 63 17.47 -3.40 4.96
C GLU A 63 18.66 -3.00 4.09
N ASN A 64 18.70 -1.74 3.68
CA ASN A 64 19.80 -1.14 2.89
C ASN A 64 20.19 -1.94 1.63
N VAL A 65 19.21 -2.47 0.89
CA VAL A 65 19.44 -3.22 -0.34
C VAL A 65 19.65 -2.27 -1.53
N PRO A 66 20.80 -2.31 -2.23
CA PRO A 66 21.12 -1.39 -3.33
C PRO A 66 20.44 -1.80 -4.65
N LEU A 67 19.10 -1.90 -4.62
CA LEU A 67 18.25 -2.45 -5.68
C LEU A 67 18.55 -1.83 -7.05
N ARG A 68 18.62 -0.49 -7.13
CA ARG A 68 18.91 0.22 -8.39
C ARG A 68 20.27 -0.19 -8.95
N ALA A 69 21.29 -0.16 -8.11
CA ALA A 69 22.68 -0.42 -8.55
C ALA A 69 22.85 -1.86 -9.05
N GLU A 70 22.32 -2.84 -8.32
CA GLU A 70 22.38 -4.26 -8.65
C GLU A 70 21.71 -4.57 -9.99
N ILE A 71 20.49 -4.07 -10.20
CA ILE A 71 19.75 -4.32 -11.44
C ILE A 71 20.38 -3.55 -12.61
N ALA A 72 20.83 -2.31 -12.41
CA ALA A 72 21.49 -1.54 -13.44
C ALA A 72 22.80 -2.19 -13.91
N GLN A 73 23.58 -2.74 -12.97
CA GLN A 73 24.81 -3.47 -13.28
C GLN A 73 24.51 -4.78 -14.02
N ALA A 74 23.56 -5.56 -13.55
CA ALA A 74 23.23 -6.86 -14.13
C ALA A 74 22.68 -6.75 -15.56
N LEU A 75 21.83 -5.75 -15.83
CA LEU A 75 21.12 -5.60 -17.11
C LEU A 75 21.72 -4.54 -18.04
N ARG A 76 22.73 -3.80 -17.57
CA ARG A 76 23.39 -2.69 -18.31
C ARG A 76 22.40 -1.69 -18.90
N ALA A 77 21.36 -1.36 -18.14
CA ALA A 77 20.29 -0.46 -18.54
C ALA A 77 20.03 0.60 -17.46
N PRO A 78 19.52 1.79 -17.82
CA PRO A 78 19.07 2.78 -16.86
C PRO A 78 17.94 2.22 -16.00
N VAL A 79 18.06 2.38 -14.67
CA VAL A 79 17.05 1.90 -13.69
C VAL A 79 16.59 3.05 -12.82
N TRP A 80 15.28 3.12 -12.58
CA TRP A 80 14.64 3.98 -11.59
C TRP A 80 13.83 3.14 -10.62
N VAL A 81 13.97 3.42 -9.33
CA VAL A 81 13.22 2.76 -8.26
C VAL A 81 12.45 3.81 -7.49
N ASP A 82 11.18 3.56 -7.25
CA ASP A 82 10.35 4.34 -6.32
C ASP A 82 9.46 3.41 -5.48
N ASN A 83 8.83 3.97 -4.46
CA ASN A 83 7.82 3.25 -3.70
C ASN A 83 6.64 2.85 -4.61
N ASP A 84 6.06 1.68 -4.37
CA ASP A 84 4.98 1.09 -5.19
C ASP A 84 3.72 1.96 -5.24
N VAL A 85 3.31 2.53 -4.11
CA VAL A 85 2.13 3.39 -4.04
C VAL A 85 2.38 4.74 -4.72
N ARG A 86 3.58 5.30 -4.56
CA ARG A 86 3.96 6.53 -5.29
C ARG A 86 4.03 6.30 -6.79
N ALA A 87 4.56 5.16 -7.21
CA ALA A 87 4.58 4.80 -8.64
C ALA A 87 3.15 4.64 -9.19
N ALA A 88 2.23 4.05 -8.41
CA ALA A 88 0.82 3.97 -8.78
C ALA A 88 0.16 5.36 -8.88
N ALA A 89 0.39 6.24 -7.89
CA ALA A 89 -0.10 7.62 -7.92
C ALA A 89 0.41 8.39 -9.15
N TRP A 90 1.68 8.19 -9.51
CA TRP A 90 2.25 8.76 -10.73
C TRP A 90 1.60 8.19 -12.00
N GLY A 91 1.32 6.89 -12.01
CA GLY A 91 0.59 6.24 -13.10
C GLY A 91 -0.81 6.82 -13.30
N GLU A 92 -1.56 6.99 -12.21
CA GLU A 92 -2.89 7.63 -12.23
C GLU A 92 -2.83 9.08 -12.71
N PHE A 93 -1.83 9.83 -12.29
CA PHE A 93 -1.61 11.20 -12.76
C PHE A 93 -1.28 11.27 -14.25
N ARG A 94 -0.46 10.37 -14.77
CA ARG A 94 0.00 10.43 -16.17
C ARG A 94 -0.97 9.79 -17.16
N PHE A 95 -1.69 8.75 -16.76
CA PHE A 95 -2.45 7.88 -17.66
C PHE A 95 -3.86 7.55 -17.18
N GLY A 96 -4.18 7.85 -15.92
CA GLY A 96 -5.47 7.55 -15.28
C GLY A 96 -6.31 8.80 -15.01
N ALA A 97 -6.97 8.81 -13.86
CA ALA A 97 -7.92 9.83 -13.46
C ALA A 97 -7.32 11.26 -13.40
N GLY A 98 -6.01 11.37 -13.13
CA GLY A 98 -5.31 12.66 -13.03
C GLY A 98 -4.72 13.19 -14.33
N ALA A 99 -4.92 12.55 -15.48
CA ALA A 99 -4.21 12.87 -16.73
C ALA A 99 -4.42 14.31 -17.27
N ARG A 100 -5.42 15.05 -16.74
CA ARG A 100 -5.72 16.43 -17.12
C ARG A 100 -5.65 17.41 -15.95
N SER A 101 -5.13 16.97 -14.80
CA SER A 101 -5.00 17.79 -13.59
C SER A 101 -3.57 18.27 -13.40
N SER A 102 -3.38 19.29 -12.58
CA SER A 102 -2.06 19.73 -12.11
C SER A 102 -1.70 19.10 -10.76
N SER A 103 -2.70 18.59 -10.04
CA SER A 103 -2.51 17.98 -8.73
C SER A 103 -3.42 16.76 -8.51
N LEU A 104 -2.86 15.73 -7.88
CA LEU A 104 -3.56 14.49 -7.56
C LEU A 104 -3.03 13.95 -6.23
N VAL A 105 -3.95 13.43 -5.42
CA VAL A 105 -3.65 12.56 -4.30
C VAL A 105 -4.24 11.19 -4.59
N ALA A 106 -3.46 10.13 -4.44
CA ALA A 106 -3.92 8.76 -4.50
C ALA A 106 -3.73 8.07 -3.15
N VAL A 107 -4.76 7.41 -2.66
CA VAL A 107 -4.75 6.62 -1.42
C VAL A 107 -5.19 5.20 -1.72
N PHE A 108 -4.35 4.25 -1.39
CA PHE A 108 -4.60 2.82 -1.60
C PHE A 108 -4.73 2.10 -0.26
N VAL A 109 -5.91 1.50 -0.06
CA VAL A 109 -6.25 0.76 1.17
C VAL A 109 -6.33 -0.72 0.83
N GLY A 110 -5.31 -1.45 1.23
CA GLY A 110 -5.17 -2.90 1.01
C GLY A 110 -4.75 -3.61 2.29
N THR A 111 -3.69 -4.40 2.25
CA THR A 111 -3.04 -4.99 3.44
C THR A 111 -2.61 -3.89 4.41
N GLY A 112 -2.02 -2.81 3.89
CA GLY A 112 -1.71 -1.57 4.61
C GLY A 112 -2.48 -0.39 4.02
N VAL A 113 -2.07 0.83 4.39
CA VAL A 113 -2.53 2.08 3.78
C VAL A 113 -1.33 2.86 3.28
N GLY A 114 -1.28 3.06 1.97
CA GLY A 114 -0.27 3.90 1.35
C GLY A 114 -0.88 5.04 0.56
N SER A 115 -0.12 6.09 0.32
CA SER A 115 -0.55 7.17 -0.56
C SER A 115 0.63 7.80 -1.31
N GLY A 116 0.27 8.52 -2.38
CA GLY A 116 1.18 9.35 -3.13
C GLY A 116 0.49 10.63 -3.57
N ALA A 117 1.25 11.71 -3.66
CA ALA A 117 0.74 12.98 -4.13
C ALA A 117 1.58 13.50 -5.30
N VAL A 118 0.88 14.09 -6.27
CA VAL A 118 1.47 14.89 -7.35
C VAL A 118 0.98 16.31 -7.16
N LEU A 119 1.89 17.25 -7.03
CA LEU A 119 1.61 18.66 -6.83
C LEU A 119 2.33 19.46 -7.91
N GLU A 120 1.63 20.39 -8.55
CA GLU A 120 2.16 21.21 -9.63
C GLU A 120 2.82 20.36 -10.74
N GLY A 121 2.23 19.20 -11.06
CA GLY A 121 2.71 18.30 -12.08
C GLY A 121 3.94 17.46 -11.70
N ALA A 122 4.42 17.54 -10.45
CA ALA A 122 5.57 16.80 -9.95
C ALA A 122 5.20 15.87 -8.79
N LEU A 123 5.79 14.68 -8.75
CA LEU A 123 5.59 13.74 -7.65
C LEU A 123 6.18 14.30 -6.35
N TRP A 124 5.35 14.48 -5.34
CA TRP A 124 5.74 15.06 -4.06
C TRP A 124 6.39 14.00 -3.16
N ARG A 125 7.68 14.15 -2.96
CA ARG A 125 8.50 13.21 -2.17
C ARG A 125 8.83 13.73 -0.78
N GLY A 126 8.76 15.05 -0.58
CA GLY A 126 9.28 15.69 0.64
C GLY A 126 10.80 15.63 0.72
N ALA A 127 11.36 16.22 1.77
CA ALA A 127 12.80 16.33 1.94
C ALA A 127 13.51 14.98 2.11
N GLY A 128 12.89 14.04 2.82
CA GLY A 128 13.44 12.71 3.12
C GLY A 128 12.87 11.58 2.27
N ASN A 129 12.20 11.89 1.16
CA ASN A 129 11.50 10.89 0.33
C ASN A 129 10.43 10.08 1.10
N ALA A 130 9.81 10.68 2.13
CA ALA A 130 8.81 10.06 3.00
C ALA A 130 7.49 10.86 3.07
N ALA A 131 7.26 11.78 2.12
CA ALA A 131 5.99 12.49 2.07
C ALA A 131 4.87 11.57 1.61
N GLY A 132 3.65 11.84 2.10
CA GLY A 132 2.47 11.11 1.67
C GLY A 132 2.17 9.83 2.47
N GLU A 133 2.81 9.60 3.59
CA GLU A 133 2.58 8.43 4.46
C GLU A 133 1.27 8.59 5.26
N VAL A 134 0.12 8.73 4.57
CA VAL A 134 -1.19 9.01 5.20
C VAL A 134 -1.62 7.90 6.16
N GLY A 135 -1.27 6.66 5.89
CA GLY A 135 -1.56 5.52 6.76
C GLY A 135 -0.96 5.64 8.16
N HIS A 136 0.11 6.44 8.30
CA HIS A 136 0.80 6.68 9.57
C HIS A 136 0.41 8.01 10.23
N THR A 137 -0.56 8.75 9.68
CA THR A 137 -1.14 9.90 10.39
C THR A 137 -1.93 9.42 11.61
N GLN A 138 -1.71 10.10 12.75
CA GLN A 138 -2.43 9.79 13.99
C GLN A 138 -3.85 10.36 13.92
N ILE A 139 -4.83 9.48 13.92
CA ILE A 139 -6.26 9.83 13.88
C ILE A 139 -6.97 9.54 15.21
N VAL A 140 -6.37 8.73 16.07
CA VAL A 140 -6.85 8.42 17.40
C VAL A 140 -5.73 8.71 18.40
N ALA A 141 -5.90 9.76 19.23
CA ALA A 141 -4.96 10.05 20.30
C ALA A 141 -4.82 8.84 21.22
N ASP A 142 -3.60 8.46 21.58
CA ASP A 142 -3.29 7.29 22.43
C ASP A 142 -3.90 5.96 21.97
N GLY A 143 -4.23 5.86 20.69
CA GLY A 143 -4.88 4.68 20.09
C GLY A 143 -3.98 3.45 19.98
N LEU A 144 -4.34 2.54 19.09
CA LEU A 144 -3.64 1.26 18.89
C LEU A 144 -2.17 1.48 18.51
N LEU A 145 -1.29 0.65 19.07
CA LEU A 145 0.14 0.66 18.71
C LEU A 145 0.30 0.24 17.24
N CYS A 146 0.99 1.06 16.47
CA CYS A 146 1.34 0.78 15.09
C CYS A 146 2.74 0.14 15.01
N PRO A 147 2.99 -0.78 14.06
CA PRO A 147 4.34 -1.31 13.82
C PRO A 147 5.41 -0.24 13.51
N CYS A 148 4.99 0.97 13.09
CA CYS A 148 5.91 2.10 12.90
C CYS A 148 6.41 2.73 14.22
N GLY A 149 5.94 2.26 15.37
CA GLY A 149 6.29 2.75 16.71
C GLY A 149 5.37 3.85 17.25
N GLN A 150 4.50 4.43 16.43
CA GLN A 150 3.52 5.43 16.86
C GLN A 150 2.21 4.78 17.34
N ARG A 151 1.33 5.57 17.95
CA ARG A 151 -0.01 5.14 18.35
C ARG A 151 -1.07 5.86 17.53
N GLY A 152 -2.19 5.16 17.28
CA GLY A 152 -3.37 5.75 16.67
C GLY A 152 -3.27 6.03 15.17
N CYS A 153 -2.32 5.42 14.48
CA CYS A 153 -2.20 5.53 13.03
C CYS A 153 -3.46 5.03 12.32
N MET A 154 -3.87 5.72 11.27
CA MET A 154 -5.03 5.36 10.44
C MET A 154 -4.98 3.89 9.98
N GLU A 155 -3.83 3.40 9.59
CA GLU A 155 -3.63 2.03 9.11
C GLU A 155 -4.12 0.96 10.09
N GLN A 156 -4.03 1.21 11.41
CA GLN A 156 -4.46 0.27 12.42
C GLN A 156 -5.99 0.06 12.45
N TYR A 157 -6.73 0.98 11.87
CA TYR A 157 -8.21 0.99 11.85
C TYR A 157 -8.78 0.71 10.46
N ALA A 158 -8.11 1.17 9.39
CA ALA A 158 -8.64 1.16 8.04
C ALA A 158 -8.04 0.07 7.12
N SER A 159 -6.90 -0.52 7.46
CA SER A 159 -6.27 -1.53 6.60
C SER A 159 -6.77 -2.96 6.88
N GLY A 160 -6.55 -3.85 5.89
CA GLY A 160 -6.82 -5.27 6.03
C GLY A 160 -6.06 -5.90 7.20
N SER A 161 -4.75 -5.59 7.34
CA SER A 161 -3.95 -6.09 8.47
C SER A 161 -4.36 -5.49 9.81
N GLY A 162 -4.83 -4.23 9.82
CA GLY A 162 -5.41 -3.60 11.00
C GLY A 162 -6.68 -4.31 11.46
N LEU A 163 -7.60 -4.61 10.54
CA LEU A 163 -8.79 -5.39 10.81
C LEU A 163 -8.45 -6.79 11.35
N GLN A 164 -7.48 -7.47 10.74
CA GLN A 164 -7.05 -8.81 11.19
C GLN A 164 -6.46 -8.80 12.60
N ARG A 165 -5.61 -7.82 12.94
CA ARG A 165 -5.03 -7.69 14.30
C ARG A 165 -6.12 -7.41 15.35
N ARG A 166 -7.07 -6.52 15.05
CA ARG A 166 -8.20 -6.22 15.94
C ARG A 166 -9.09 -7.44 16.13
N PHE A 167 -9.36 -8.16 15.05
CA PHE A 167 -10.13 -9.40 15.12
C PHE A 167 -9.42 -10.47 15.96
N ALA A 168 -8.11 -10.66 15.81
CA ALA A 168 -7.32 -11.55 16.66
C ALA A 168 -7.48 -11.21 18.15
N THR A 169 -7.33 -9.92 18.50
CA THR A 169 -7.55 -9.43 19.87
C THR A 169 -8.98 -9.68 20.35
N GLY A 170 -9.98 -9.52 19.49
CA GLY A 170 -11.37 -9.84 19.81
C GLY A 170 -11.59 -11.33 20.11
N LEU A 171 -10.97 -12.20 19.33
CA LEU A 171 -11.02 -13.65 19.56
C LEU A 171 -10.39 -14.05 20.90
N GLU A 172 -9.23 -13.49 21.25
CA GLU A 172 -8.53 -13.70 22.51
C GLU A 172 -9.38 -13.25 23.72
N ARG A 173 -10.11 -12.15 23.57
CA ARG A 173 -11.03 -11.62 24.59
C ARG A 173 -12.38 -12.32 24.64
N GLY A 174 -12.62 -13.29 23.75
CA GLY A 174 -13.88 -14.01 23.68
C GLY A 174 -15.06 -13.17 23.19
N VAL A 175 -14.82 -12.10 22.40
CA VAL A 175 -15.89 -11.24 21.87
C VAL A 175 -16.84 -12.06 20.99
N PRO A 176 -18.16 -12.06 21.27
CA PRO A 176 -19.13 -12.76 20.45
C PRO A 176 -19.20 -12.13 19.05
N THR A 177 -19.03 -12.96 18.01
CA THR A 177 -19.11 -12.51 16.62
C THR A 177 -19.31 -13.68 15.66
N SER A 178 -20.10 -13.49 14.62
CA SER A 178 -20.27 -14.45 13.52
C SER A 178 -19.01 -14.60 12.67
N LEU A 179 -18.10 -13.62 12.68
CA LEU A 179 -16.82 -13.66 11.99
C LEU A 179 -15.96 -14.85 12.44
N ARG A 180 -16.12 -15.31 13.69
CA ARG A 180 -15.40 -16.49 14.19
C ARG A 180 -15.71 -17.73 13.36
N ALA A 181 -16.98 -17.99 13.07
CA ALA A 181 -17.40 -19.12 12.24
C ALA A 181 -16.99 -18.91 10.75
N ALA A 182 -17.19 -17.70 10.22
CA ALA A 182 -16.87 -17.37 8.83
C ALA A 182 -15.39 -17.54 8.49
N THR A 183 -14.49 -17.25 9.44
CA THR A 183 -13.04 -17.37 9.25
C THR A 183 -12.45 -18.69 9.76
N GLY A 184 -13.24 -19.52 10.47
CA GLY A 184 -12.71 -20.67 11.22
C GLY A 184 -11.81 -20.26 12.38
N ALA A 185 -12.04 -19.09 12.97
CA ALA A 185 -11.22 -18.47 14.02
C ALA A 185 -9.77 -18.14 13.57
N ASP A 186 -9.50 -18.09 12.29
CA ASP A 186 -8.21 -17.68 11.73
C ASP A 186 -8.25 -16.20 11.31
N PRO A 187 -7.52 -15.28 12.00
CA PRO A 187 -7.50 -13.86 11.65
C PRO A 187 -6.99 -13.58 10.24
N ALA A 188 -6.09 -14.41 9.71
CA ALA A 188 -5.53 -14.22 8.36
C ALA A 188 -6.59 -14.38 7.25
N ARG A 189 -7.69 -15.06 7.54
CA ARG A 189 -8.83 -15.24 6.62
C ARG A 189 -9.85 -14.11 6.69
N LEU A 190 -9.70 -13.16 7.62
CA LEU A 190 -10.60 -12.01 7.69
C LEU A 190 -10.35 -11.07 6.53
N THR A 191 -11.43 -10.65 5.88
CA THR A 191 -11.43 -9.63 4.81
C THR A 191 -12.37 -8.48 5.16
N ALA A 192 -12.14 -7.30 4.59
CA ALA A 192 -13.04 -6.16 4.74
C ALA A 192 -14.49 -6.50 4.29
N ARG A 193 -14.63 -7.32 3.24
CA ARG A 193 -15.93 -7.81 2.77
C ARG A 193 -16.66 -8.61 3.85
N LEU A 194 -16.00 -9.58 4.49
CA LEU A 194 -16.61 -10.37 5.56
C LEU A 194 -17.07 -9.48 6.73
N VAL A 195 -16.25 -8.47 7.09
CA VAL A 195 -16.60 -7.51 8.14
C VAL A 195 -17.85 -6.72 7.75
N PHE A 196 -17.90 -6.20 6.53
CA PHE A 196 -19.04 -5.44 6.01
C PHE A 196 -20.32 -6.28 5.99
N GLU A 197 -20.26 -7.50 5.44
CA GLU A 197 -21.40 -8.41 5.36
C GLU A 197 -21.94 -8.79 6.76
N ALA A 198 -21.06 -9.11 7.71
CA ALA A 198 -21.44 -9.39 9.08
C ALA A 198 -22.05 -8.17 9.79
N ALA A 199 -21.47 -6.99 9.58
CA ALA A 199 -22.02 -5.74 10.13
C ALA A 199 -23.43 -5.44 9.59
N ALA A 200 -23.67 -5.68 8.30
CA ALA A 200 -24.96 -5.47 7.66
C ALA A 200 -26.08 -6.36 8.23
N VAL A 201 -25.75 -7.58 8.64
CA VAL A 201 -26.71 -8.51 9.26
C VAL A 201 -26.80 -8.40 10.79
N GLY A 202 -26.13 -7.42 11.40
CA GLY A 202 -26.33 -7.06 12.79
C GLY A 202 -25.28 -7.55 13.77
N ASP A 203 -24.17 -8.10 13.33
CA ASP A 203 -23.03 -8.45 14.19
C ASP A 203 -22.45 -7.18 14.83
N ALA A 204 -22.52 -7.10 16.17
CA ALA A 204 -22.13 -5.90 16.91
C ALA A 204 -20.63 -5.61 16.80
N TYR A 205 -19.78 -6.65 16.86
CA TYR A 205 -18.33 -6.48 16.74
C TYR A 205 -17.91 -6.12 15.31
N ALA A 206 -18.53 -6.73 14.32
CA ALA A 206 -18.30 -6.35 12.92
C ALA A 206 -18.72 -4.90 12.64
N ARG A 207 -19.82 -4.42 13.24
CA ARG A 207 -20.23 -3.00 13.17
C ARG A 207 -19.22 -2.05 13.80
N GLU A 208 -18.62 -2.44 14.92
CA GLU A 208 -17.54 -1.68 15.55
C GLU A 208 -16.33 -1.58 14.61
N LEU A 209 -15.85 -2.72 14.11
CA LEU A 209 -14.70 -2.78 13.18
C LEU A 209 -14.94 -1.95 11.93
N TRP A 210 -16.14 -2.09 11.34
CA TRP A 210 -16.53 -1.38 10.13
C TRP A 210 -16.66 0.13 10.36
N GLY A 211 -17.37 0.53 11.40
CA GLY A 211 -17.55 1.95 11.73
C GLY A 211 -16.24 2.68 12.06
N ASP A 212 -15.27 1.97 12.65
CA ASP A 212 -13.93 2.52 12.87
C ASP A 212 -13.17 2.66 11.56
N LEU A 213 -13.30 1.71 10.64
CA LEU A 213 -12.72 1.81 9.30
C LEU A 213 -13.25 3.04 8.56
N GLU A 214 -14.57 3.18 8.48
CA GLU A 214 -15.22 4.32 7.82
C GLU A 214 -14.81 5.66 8.42
N ARG A 215 -14.87 5.80 9.75
CA ARG A 215 -14.46 7.03 10.44
C ARG A 215 -13.00 7.36 10.18
N SER A 216 -12.13 6.37 10.27
CA SER A 216 -10.69 6.55 10.10
C SER A 216 -10.34 6.98 8.69
N LEU A 217 -10.96 6.35 7.71
CA LEU A 217 -10.79 6.69 6.30
C LEU A 217 -11.30 8.12 6.04
N THR A 218 -12.53 8.42 6.47
CA THR A 218 -13.16 9.75 6.27
C THR A 218 -12.32 10.86 6.89
N LEU A 219 -11.90 10.71 8.16
CA LEU A 219 -11.09 11.72 8.85
C LEU A 219 -9.75 11.96 8.14
N SER A 220 -9.08 10.88 7.75
CA SER A 220 -7.77 11.00 7.10
C SER A 220 -7.88 11.63 5.72
N LEU A 221 -8.87 11.25 4.94
CA LEU A 221 -9.11 11.85 3.62
C LEU A 221 -9.49 13.32 3.72
N ALA A 222 -10.38 13.68 4.66
CA ALA A 222 -10.77 15.07 4.90
C ALA A 222 -9.56 15.93 5.30
N ASN A 223 -8.72 15.43 6.21
CA ASN A 223 -7.48 16.12 6.61
C ASN A 223 -6.52 16.27 5.43
N TYR A 224 -6.35 15.20 4.64
CA TYR A 224 -5.44 15.23 3.49
C TYR A 224 -5.92 16.21 2.43
N VAL A 225 -7.21 16.20 2.10
CA VAL A 225 -7.82 17.16 1.17
C VAL A 225 -7.67 18.59 1.71
N THR A 226 -7.91 18.81 3.00
CA THR A 226 -7.77 20.14 3.61
C THR A 226 -6.33 20.67 3.55
N LEU A 227 -5.34 19.80 3.76
CA LEU A 227 -3.92 20.21 3.78
C LEU A 227 -3.32 20.37 2.38
N VAL A 228 -3.72 19.53 1.43
CA VAL A 228 -3.11 19.44 0.10
C VAL A 228 -3.95 20.13 -0.96
N ASN A 229 -5.27 20.18 -0.79
CA ASN A 229 -6.25 20.73 -1.73
C ASN A 229 -6.04 20.25 -3.18
N PRO A 230 -6.03 18.93 -3.45
CA PRO A 230 -5.78 18.39 -4.77
C PRO A 230 -7.00 18.58 -5.69
N GLU A 231 -6.78 18.69 -6.99
CA GLU A 231 -7.85 18.68 -7.99
C GLU A 231 -8.51 17.30 -8.13
N VAL A 232 -7.72 16.23 -7.90
CA VAL A 232 -8.19 14.84 -8.04
C VAL A 232 -7.77 14.02 -6.82
N LEU A 233 -8.74 13.31 -6.24
CA LEU A 233 -8.52 12.29 -5.22
C LEU A 233 -8.84 10.92 -5.81
N VAL A 234 -7.84 10.03 -5.85
CA VAL A 234 -8.00 8.64 -6.28
C VAL A 234 -8.01 7.74 -5.06
N LEU A 235 -9.03 6.89 -4.97
CA LEU A 235 -9.13 5.85 -3.95
C LEU A 235 -9.05 4.48 -4.63
N GLY A 236 -8.23 3.58 -4.10
CA GLY A 236 -8.06 2.23 -4.64
C GLY A 236 -7.59 1.24 -3.58
N GLY A 237 -7.26 0.03 -4.04
CA GLY A 237 -6.80 -1.06 -3.20
C GLY A 237 -7.92 -2.00 -2.75
N GLY A 238 -7.53 -3.22 -2.35
CA GLY A 238 -8.46 -4.32 -2.16
C GLY A 238 -9.57 -4.09 -1.14
N VAL A 239 -9.36 -3.24 -0.14
CA VAL A 239 -10.42 -2.88 0.82
C VAL A 239 -11.49 -2.02 0.14
N ILE A 240 -11.06 -1.02 -0.64
CA ILE A 240 -11.97 -0.10 -1.34
C ILE A 240 -12.73 -0.83 -2.46
N GLU A 241 -12.00 -1.58 -3.29
CA GLU A 241 -12.56 -2.24 -4.47
C GLU A 241 -13.54 -3.36 -4.13
N THR A 242 -13.33 -4.04 -3.00
CA THR A 242 -14.20 -5.15 -2.58
C THR A 242 -15.47 -4.70 -1.87
N VAL A 243 -15.56 -3.45 -1.44
CA VAL A 243 -16.74 -2.88 -0.77
C VAL A 243 -17.12 -1.54 -1.43
N PRO A 244 -17.83 -1.56 -2.58
CA PRO A 244 -18.22 -0.35 -3.30
C PRO A 244 -19.05 0.64 -2.47
N ALA A 245 -19.72 0.17 -1.39
CA ALA A 245 -20.47 1.02 -0.48
C ALA A 245 -19.62 2.12 0.19
N LEU A 246 -18.29 1.96 0.27
CA LEU A 246 -17.38 2.98 0.79
C LEU A 246 -17.31 4.25 -0.09
N PHE A 247 -17.77 4.19 -1.34
CA PHE A 247 -17.86 5.37 -2.21
C PHE A 247 -19.17 6.16 -2.07
N GLY A 248 -20.13 5.64 -1.34
CA GLY A 248 -21.45 6.26 -1.16
C GLY A 248 -21.70 6.80 0.26
N ALA A 249 -20.70 6.71 1.12
CA ALA A 249 -20.78 7.12 2.52
C ALA A 249 -20.45 8.59 2.75
#